data_fe23bbe71edf7e0a53e8d5f1cbadb506
#
_entry.id   fe23bbe71edf7e0a53e8d5f1cbadb506
#
_cell.length_a   1.000
_cell.length_b   1.000
_cell.length_c   1.000
_cell.angle_alpha   90.00
_cell.angle_beta   90.00
_cell.angle_gamma   90.00
#
_symmetry.space_group_name_H-M   'P 1'
#
loop_
_entity.id
_entity.type
_entity.pdbx_description
1 polymer ?
#
loop_
_entity_poly.entity_id
_entity_poly.type
_entity_poly.pdbx_seq_one_letter_code
_entity_poly.pdbx_strand_id
1 'polypeptide(L)'
;MQIFYKLRIIYLLLVFFVAGCAGPSTQICNPVNSLGCFNATEVWGKSINRVVVANFPDELGFYKPVVHKASFSNAWVTTGGDINITLSLLRNLDERGRLCVISHELAHLKSNHYFSKVGISTFTSAVMSAAGTFVPGLGYLDHLVNPAITNSFGRQFELSADELAVEYIKKT
;
A
#
# COMPACT_ATOMS: atom_id res chain seq x y z
N MET A 1 19.16 -17.50 45.92
CA MET A 1 17.90 -16.72 45.91
C MET A 1 17.93 -15.55 44.89
N GLN A 2 19.05 -14.83 44.73
CA GLN A 2 19.15 -13.71 43.78
C GLN A 2 19.15 -14.10 42.28
N ILE A 3 19.60 -15.30 41.90
CA ILE A 3 19.66 -15.73 40.50
C ILE A 3 18.24 -16.00 39.93
N PHE A 4 17.35 -16.57 40.75
CA PHE A 4 15.96 -16.83 40.35
C PHE A 4 15.14 -15.54 40.17
N TYR A 5 15.47 -14.48 40.89
CA TYR A 5 14.80 -13.19 40.77
C TYR A 5 15.19 -12.48 39.46
N LYS A 6 16.47 -12.53 39.09
CA LYS A 6 16.97 -11.99 37.80
C LYS A 6 16.40 -12.73 36.59
N LEU A 7 16.29 -14.06 36.65
CA LEU A 7 15.67 -14.87 35.59
C LEU A 7 14.16 -14.53 35.42
N ARG A 8 13.44 -14.30 36.50
CA ARG A 8 12.02 -13.94 36.45
C ARG A 8 11.78 -12.56 35.85
N ILE A 9 12.66 -11.60 36.11
CA ILE A 9 12.59 -10.24 35.53
C ILE A 9 12.91 -10.29 34.04
N ILE A 10 13.90 -11.08 33.62
CA ILE A 10 14.25 -11.26 32.20
C ILE A 10 13.11 -11.92 31.45
N TYR A 11 12.44 -12.91 32.04
CA TYR A 11 11.30 -13.58 31.45
C TYR A 11 10.08 -12.67 31.32
N LEU A 12 9.81 -11.81 32.31
CA LEU A 12 8.77 -10.78 32.27
C LEU A 12 9.06 -9.69 31.22
N LEU A 13 10.31 -9.28 31.08
CA LEU A 13 10.72 -8.33 30.03
C LEU A 13 10.61 -8.93 28.62
N LEU A 14 10.95 -10.23 28.44
CA LEU A 14 10.81 -10.94 27.17
C LEU A 14 9.35 -11.11 26.74
N VAL A 15 8.43 -11.32 27.69
CA VAL A 15 6.99 -11.46 27.38
C VAL A 15 6.37 -10.11 26.96
N PHE A 16 6.88 -8.98 27.45
CA PHE A 16 6.43 -7.65 27.01
C PHE A 16 6.90 -7.25 25.59
N PHE A 17 7.99 -7.84 25.08
CA PHE A 17 8.49 -7.55 23.74
C PHE A 17 7.75 -8.32 22.62
N VAL A 18 6.89 -9.28 22.95
CA VAL A 18 6.12 -10.06 21.96
C VAL A 18 4.72 -9.49 21.73
N ALA A 19 4.31 -8.45 22.45
CA ALA A 19 3.14 -7.65 22.09
C ALA A 19 3.49 -6.80 20.86
N GLY A 20 3.77 -7.46 19.75
CA GLY A 20 3.96 -6.82 18.45
C GLY A 20 2.75 -5.94 18.16
N CYS A 21 2.97 -4.70 17.75
CA CYS A 21 1.95 -3.84 17.20
C CYS A 21 1.23 -4.62 16.11
N ALA A 22 0.04 -5.16 16.41
CA ALA A 22 -0.86 -5.65 15.40
C ALA A 22 -1.23 -4.43 14.55
N GLY A 23 -0.60 -4.30 13.39
CA GLY A 23 -0.97 -3.29 12.42
C GLY A 23 -2.46 -3.39 12.11
N PRO A 24 -3.10 -2.36 11.57
CA PRO A 24 -4.51 -2.39 11.25
C PRO A 24 -4.83 -3.60 10.36
N SER A 25 -5.61 -4.53 10.91
CA SER A 25 -5.95 -5.77 10.21
C SER A 25 -6.90 -5.46 9.04
N THR A 26 -6.60 -5.96 7.87
CA THR A 26 -7.50 -5.98 6.72
C THR A 26 -8.04 -7.38 6.53
N GLN A 27 -9.34 -7.50 6.28
CA GLN A 27 -9.99 -8.75 5.92
C GLN A 27 -10.64 -8.62 4.55
N ILE A 28 -10.36 -9.54 3.64
CA ILE A 28 -11.02 -9.55 2.32
C ILE A 28 -12.52 -9.70 2.51
N CYS A 29 -13.27 -8.81 1.86
CA CYS A 29 -14.72 -8.82 1.79
C CYS A 29 -15.15 -9.89 0.77
N ASN A 30 -15.41 -11.10 1.25
CA ASN A 30 -15.75 -12.22 0.36
C ASN A 30 -17.13 -12.03 -0.27
N PRO A 31 -17.24 -11.89 -1.61
CA PRO A 31 -18.50 -11.69 -2.31
C PRO A 31 -19.45 -12.89 -2.24
N VAL A 32 -18.93 -14.10 -2.06
CA VAL A 32 -19.75 -15.32 -1.96
C VAL A 32 -20.55 -15.37 -0.66
N ASN A 33 -20.01 -14.81 0.42
CA ASN A 33 -20.58 -14.96 1.76
C ASN A 33 -21.43 -13.75 2.19
N SER A 34 -21.53 -12.70 1.37
CA SER A 34 -22.22 -11.46 1.75
C SER A 34 -22.67 -10.68 0.53
N LEU A 35 -23.97 -10.41 0.44
CA LEU A 35 -24.55 -9.57 -0.61
C LEU A 35 -23.93 -8.16 -0.63
N GLY A 36 -23.61 -7.60 0.53
CA GLY A 36 -22.94 -6.31 0.62
C GLY A 36 -21.53 -6.32 0.05
N CYS A 37 -20.78 -7.43 0.25
CA CYS A 37 -19.48 -7.62 -0.37
C CYS A 37 -19.60 -7.86 -1.88
N PHE A 38 -20.58 -8.63 -2.31
CA PHE A 38 -20.85 -8.86 -3.73
C PHE A 38 -21.13 -7.53 -4.45
N ASN A 39 -22.09 -6.74 -3.97
CA ASN A 39 -22.43 -5.44 -4.55
C ASN A 39 -21.23 -4.47 -4.56
N ALA A 40 -20.44 -4.43 -3.49
CA ALA A 40 -19.25 -3.60 -3.40
C ALA A 40 -18.20 -4.00 -4.44
N THR A 41 -17.94 -5.31 -4.57
CA THR A 41 -16.99 -5.85 -5.55
C THR A 41 -17.46 -5.60 -6.98
N GLU A 42 -18.75 -5.76 -7.25
CA GLU A 42 -19.34 -5.48 -8.56
C GLU A 42 -19.23 -4.01 -8.96
N VAL A 43 -19.58 -3.09 -8.06
CA VAL A 43 -19.44 -1.64 -8.29
C VAL A 43 -18.01 -1.24 -8.54
N TRP A 44 -17.06 -1.78 -7.75
CA TRP A 44 -15.64 -1.52 -7.91
C TRP A 44 -15.12 -2.07 -9.25
N GLY A 45 -15.49 -3.30 -9.59
CA GLY A 45 -15.13 -3.94 -10.86
C GLY A 45 -15.65 -3.20 -12.09
N LYS A 46 -16.91 -2.72 -12.05
CA LYS A 46 -17.47 -1.89 -13.14
C LYS A 46 -16.67 -0.60 -13.34
N SER A 47 -16.28 0.06 -12.25
CA SER A 47 -15.48 1.29 -12.32
C SER A 47 -14.08 1.01 -12.87
N ILE A 48 -13.43 -0.10 -12.47
CA ILE A 48 -12.13 -0.54 -13.01
C ILE A 48 -12.25 -0.79 -14.51
N ASN A 49 -13.21 -1.60 -14.93
CA ASN A 49 -13.40 -1.93 -16.34
C ASN A 49 -13.61 -0.68 -17.21
N ARG A 50 -14.32 0.32 -16.69
CA ARG A 50 -14.54 1.58 -17.39
C ARG A 50 -13.23 2.31 -17.68
N VAL A 51 -12.34 2.44 -16.70
CA VAL A 51 -11.02 3.06 -16.90
C VAL A 51 -10.14 2.22 -17.81
N VAL A 52 -10.14 0.89 -17.63
CA VAL A 52 -9.31 -0.04 -18.41
C VAL A 52 -9.71 -0.06 -19.87
N VAL A 53 -11.00 -0.16 -20.18
CA VAL A 53 -11.50 -0.15 -21.58
C VAL A 53 -11.08 1.14 -22.30
N ALA A 54 -11.14 2.27 -21.61
CA ALA A 54 -10.81 3.57 -22.21
C ALA A 54 -9.31 3.80 -22.42
N ASN A 55 -8.45 3.20 -21.58
CA ASN A 55 -7.01 3.50 -21.57
C ASN A 55 -6.10 2.31 -21.89
N PHE A 56 -6.53 1.10 -21.61
CA PHE A 56 -5.74 -0.15 -21.72
C PHE A 56 -6.61 -1.30 -22.23
N PRO A 57 -7.23 -1.19 -23.41
CA PRO A 57 -8.19 -2.20 -23.89
C PRO A 57 -7.59 -3.61 -24.01
N ASP A 58 -6.29 -3.71 -24.30
CA ASP A 58 -5.58 -4.99 -24.42
C ASP A 58 -5.35 -5.68 -23.05
N GLU A 59 -5.59 -4.96 -21.94
CA GLU A 59 -5.45 -5.48 -20.59
C GLU A 59 -6.80 -5.78 -19.91
N LEU A 60 -7.86 -5.78 -20.70
CA LEU A 60 -9.20 -6.10 -20.18
C LEU A 60 -9.21 -7.52 -19.59
N GLY A 61 -9.66 -7.62 -18.33
CA GLY A 61 -9.69 -8.87 -17.58
C GLY A 61 -8.41 -9.17 -16.78
N PHE A 62 -7.32 -8.42 -16.99
CA PHE A 62 -6.12 -8.56 -16.16
C PHE A 62 -6.35 -8.03 -14.74
N TYR A 63 -7.03 -6.88 -14.63
CA TYR A 63 -7.25 -6.23 -13.33
C TYR A 63 -8.43 -6.83 -12.58
N LYS A 64 -8.20 -7.12 -11.28
CA LYS A 64 -9.18 -7.78 -10.41
C LYS A 64 -9.63 -6.83 -9.30
N PRO A 65 -10.95 -6.66 -9.08
CA PRO A 65 -11.47 -5.89 -7.97
C PRO A 65 -11.31 -6.67 -6.67
N VAL A 66 -10.66 -6.07 -5.66
CA VAL A 66 -10.56 -6.64 -4.32
C VAL A 66 -11.04 -5.61 -3.30
N VAL A 67 -12.06 -5.97 -2.54
CA VAL A 67 -12.62 -5.12 -1.48
C VAL A 67 -12.21 -5.66 -0.12
N HIS A 68 -11.79 -4.77 0.77
CA HIS A 68 -11.35 -5.12 2.13
C HIS A 68 -12.25 -4.50 3.19
N LYS A 69 -12.54 -5.26 4.24
CA LYS A 69 -13.08 -4.72 5.50
C LYS A 69 -11.92 -4.21 6.33
N ALA A 70 -11.89 -2.92 6.61
CA ALA A 70 -10.86 -2.28 7.41
C ALA A 70 -11.43 -1.08 8.15
N SER A 71 -10.79 -0.69 9.26
CA SER A 71 -11.14 0.49 10.05
C SER A 71 -10.61 1.80 9.48
N PHE A 72 -9.81 1.74 8.42
CA PHE A 72 -9.21 2.89 7.73
C PHE A 72 -9.67 2.95 6.28
N SER A 73 -9.48 4.11 5.63
CA SER A 73 -9.80 4.34 4.22
C SER A 73 -8.52 4.31 3.39
N ASN A 74 -8.45 3.40 2.42
CA ASN A 74 -7.31 3.28 1.52
C ASN A 74 -7.69 2.57 0.22
N ALA A 75 -6.90 2.81 -0.84
CA ALA A 75 -6.86 2.02 -2.07
C ALA A 75 -5.39 1.76 -2.44
N TRP A 76 -5.12 0.70 -3.16
CA TRP A 76 -3.79 0.37 -3.67
C TRP A 76 -3.87 -0.68 -4.76
N VAL A 77 -2.89 -0.68 -5.66
CA VAL A 77 -2.73 -1.69 -6.70
C VAL A 77 -1.57 -2.62 -6.39
N THR A 78 -1.70 -3.90 -6.75
CA THR A 78 -0.58 -4.85 -6.72
C THR A 78 -0.01 -5.06 -8.11
N THR A 79 1.24 -5.51 -8.19
CA THR A 79 1.90 -5.86 -9.45
C THR A 79 1.22 -7.04 -10.16
N GLY A 80 0.41 -7.82 -9.44
CA GLY A 80 -0.41 -8.91 -9.98
C GLY A 80 -1.74 -8.46 -10.59
N GLY A 81 -2.02 -7.14 -10.60
CA GLY A 81 -3.24 -6.58 -11.17
C GLY A 81 -4.43 -6.52 -10.20
N ASP A 82 -4.25 -6.83 -8.91
CA ASP A 82 -5.33 -6.64 -7.95
C ASP A 82 -5.46 -5.16 -7.61
N ILE A 83 -6.62 -4.57 -7.90
CA ILE A 83 -6.96 -3.20 -7.52
C ILE A 83 -7.81 -3.25 -6.26
N ASN A 84 -7.17 -2.91 -5.15
CA ASN A 84 -7.70 -3.04 -3.80
C ASN A 84 -8.35 -1.74 -3.34
N ILE A 85 -9.43 -1.86 -2.57
CA ILE A 85 -10.06 -0.74 -1.89
C ILE A 85 -10.65 -1.19 -0.55
N THR A 86 -10.62 -0.32 0.45
CA THR A 86 -11.36 -0.56 1.68
C THR A 86 -12.83 -0.20 1.53
N LEU A 87 -13.71 -0.96 2.18
CA LEU A 87 -15.16 -0.74 2.12
C LEU A 87 -15.55 0.65 2.66
N SER A 88 -14.80 1.16 3.64
CA SER A 88 -14.96 2.51 4.19
C SER A 88 -14.72 3.59 3.13
N LEU A 89 -13.64 3.48 2.33
CA LEU A 89 -13.37 4.42 1.24
C LEU A 89 -14.42 4.28 0.13
N LEU A 90 -14.70 3.06 -0.33
CA LEU A 90 -15.63 2.80 -1.42
C LEU A 90 -17.02 3.38 -1.17
N ARG A 91 -17.52 3.32 0.07
CA ARG A 91 -18.82 3.88 0.46
C ARG A 91 -18.89 5.41 0.41
N ASN A 92 -17.76 6.08 0.56
CA ASN A 92 -17.65 7.53 0.55
C ASN A 92 -17.38 8.11 -0.85
N LEU A 93 -17.13 7.26 -1.85
CA LEU A 93 -16.87 7.69 -3.22
C LEU A 93 -18.11 7.56 -4.10
N ASP A 94 -18.44 8.64 -4.79
CA ASP A 94 -19.32 8.59 -5.96
C ASP A 94 -18.61 7.94 -7.17
N GLU A 95 -19.25 7.88 -8.31
CA GLU A 95 -18.68 7.28 -9.50
C GLU A 95 -17.40 8.00 -9.95
N ARG A 96 -17.41 9.34 -9.95
CA ARG A 96 -16.25 10.14 -10.36
C ARG A 96 -15.07 9.93 -9.42
N GLY A 97 -15.32 9.91 -8.12
CA GLY A 97 -14.30 9.62 -7.11
C GLY A 97 -13.67 8.23 -7.30
N ARG A 98 -14.47 7.22 -7.62
CA ARG A 98 -13.95 5.87 -7.94
C ARG A 98 -13.06 5.87 -9.18
N LEU A 99 -13.47 6.55 -10.25
CA LEU A 99 -12.66 6.67 -11.47
C LEU A 99 -11.34 7.40 -11.20
N CYS A 100 -11.36 8.47 -10.40
CA CYS A 100 -10.15 9.19 -9.99
C CYS A 100 -9.18 8.27 -9.23
N VAL A 101 -9.66 7.55 -8.22
CA VAL A 101 -8.82 6.64 -7.42
C VAL A 101 -8.23 5.53 -8.30
N ILE A 102 -9.02 4.90 -9.16
CA ILE A 102 -8.53 3.85 -10.06
C ILE A 102 -7.47 4.38 -11.02
N SER A 103 -7.72 5.56 -11.62
CA SER A 103 -6.78 6.18 -12.55
C SER A 103 -5.45 6.51 -11.87
N HIS A 104 -5.48 6.98 -10.62
CA HIS A 104 -4.29 7.26 -9.82
C HIS A 104 -3.50 5.98 -9.50
N GLU A 105 -4.18 4.93 -9.04
CA GLU A 105 -3.53 3.65 -8.75
C GLU A 105 -2.91 3.00 -9.99
N LEU A 106 -3.62 3.05 -11.12
CA LEU A 106 -3.09 2.55 -12.39
C LEU A 106 -1.92 3.41 -12.88
N ALA A 107 -1.93 4.72 -12.65
CA ALA A 107 -0.80 5.59 -12.98
C ALA A 107 0.46 5.20 -12.21
N HIS A 108 0.36 4.90 -10.93
CA HIS A 108 1.48 4.36 -10.15
C HIS A 108 2.01 3.05 -10.71
N LEU A 109 1.13 2.12 -11.06
CA LEU A 109 1.52 0.83 -11.63
C LEU A 109 2.20 1.01 -12.99
N LYS A 110 1.63 1.82 -13.88
CA LYS A 110 2.14 2.05 -15.25
C LYS A 110 3.47 2.82 -15.28
N SER A 111 3.67 3.73 -14.33
CA SER A 111 4.93 4.46 -14.19
C SER A 111 6.01 3.69 -13.45
N ASN A 112 5.75 2.42 -13.06
CA ASN A 112 6.65 1.61 -12.25
C ASN A 112 7.10 2.29 -10.93
N HIS A 113 6.29 3.23 -10.40
CA HIS A 113 6.60 3.96 -9.17
C HIS A 113 6.79 3.02 -7.97
N TYR A 114 6.03 1.92 -7.94
CA TYR A 114 6.16 0.90 -6.92
C TYR A 114 7.57 0.30 -6.89
N PHE A 115 8.09 -0.13 -8.04
CA PHE A 115 9.44 -0.70 -8.12
C PHE A 115 10.52 0.34 -7.84
N SER A 116 10.34 1.56 -8.30
CA SER A 116 11.27 2.67 -8.01
C SER A 116 11.34 2.98 -6.53
N LYS A 117 10.19 3.05 -5.86
CA LYS A 117 10.11 3.31 -4.40
C LYS A 117 10.74 2.18 -3.59
N VAL A 118 10.45 0.92 -3.92
CA VAL A 118 11.07 -0.25 -3.27
C VAL A 118 12.57 -0.29 -3.55
N GLY A 119 12.99 -0.06 -4.79
CA GLY A 119 14.40 -0.04 -5.18
C GLY A 119 15.20 1.03 -4.44
N ILE A 120 14.68 2.25 -4.36
CA ILE A 120 15.31 3.36 -3.62
C ILE A 120 15.42 3.03 -2.13
N SER A 121 14.34 2.56 -1.51
CA SER A 121 14.32 2.19 -0.10
C SER A 121 15.33 1.08 0.20
N THR A 122 15.35 0.01 -0.61
CA THR A 122 16.27 -1.12 -0.44
C THR A 122 17.72 -0.70 -0.64
N PHE A 123 18.01 0.12 -1.65
CA PHE A 123 19.35 0.64 -1.92
C PHE A 123 19.84 1.53 -0.78
N THR A 124 18.99 2.45 -0.31
CA THR A 124 19.34 3.36 0.80
C THR A 124 19.64 2.59 2.07
N SER A 125 18.80 1.62 2.43
CA SER A 125 19.01 0.78 3.61
C SER A 125 20.29 -0.07 3.48
N ALA A 126 20.58 -0.62 2.30
CA ALA A 126 21.79 -1.39 2.06
C ALA A 126 23.06 -0.52 2.20
N VAL A 127 23.05 0.71 1.65
CA VAL A 127 24.18 1.65 1.76
C VAL A 127 24.39 2.08 3.21
N MET A 128 23.32 2.43 3.94
CA MET A 128 23.40 2.84 5.33
C MET A 128 23.86 1.70 6.25
N SER A 129 23.40 0.47 6.00
CA SER A 129 23.83 -0.70 6.73
C SER A 129 25.32 -0.99 6.50
N ALA A 130 25.79 -0.93 5.25
CA ALA A 130 27.21 -1.09 4.92
C ALA A 130 28.06 0.00 5.57
N ALA A 131 27.64 1.27 5.52
CA ALA A 131 28.34 2.37 6.19
C ALA A 131 28.39 2.19 7.70
N GLY A 132 27.31 1.68 8.33
CA GLY A 132 27.25 1.40 9.76
C GLY A 132 28.26 0.34 10.26
N THR A 133 28.74 -0.55 9.37
CA THR A 133 29.80 -1.52 9.71
C THR A 133 31.17 -0.87 9.87
N PHE A 134 31.42 0.25 9.18
CA PHE A 134 32.70 0.98 9.25
C PHE A 134 32.69 2.12 10.27
N VAL A 135 31.51 2.67 10.56
CA VAL A 135 31.34 3.78 11.51
C VAL A 135 30.29 3.40 12.55
N PRO A 136 30.67 3.07 13.78
CA PRO A 136 29.72 2.72 14.83
C PRO A 136 28.70 3.82 15.06
N GLY A 137 27.41 3.47 15.04
CA GLY A 137 26.29 4.39 15.23
C GLY A 137 25.66 4.94 13.95
N LEU A 138 26.30 4.82 12.80
CA LEU A 138 25.76 5.34 11.53
C LEU A 138 24.54 4.54 11.07
N GLY A 139 24.45 3.26 11.40
CA GLY A 139 23.30 2.41 11.11
C GLY A 139 22.00 2.86 11.78
N TYR A 140 22.07 3.59 12.89
CA TYR A 140 20.88 4.18 13.54
C TYR A 140 20.28 5.35 12.75
N LEU A 141 21.06 5.97 11.86
CA LEU A 141 20.58 7.07 11.03
C LEU A 141 19.69 6.59 9.88
N ASP A 142 19.68 5.29 9.56
CA ASP A 142 18.83 4.73 8.51
C ASP A 142 17.34 5.05 8.77
N HIS A 143 16.87 4.94 10.00
CA HIS A 143 15.51 5.29 10.38
C HIS A 143 15.16 6.78 10.25
N LEU A 144 16.17 7.67 10.23
CA LEU A 144 15.98 9.11 10.09
C LEU A 144 16.14 9.58 8.64
N VAL A 145 17.13 9.02 7.94
CA VAL A 145 17.49 9.44 6.58
C VAL A 145 16.61 8.75 5.53
N ASN A 146 16.33 7.46 5.69
CA ASN A 146 15.55 6.69 4.74
C ASN A 146 14.11 7.24 4.56
N PRO A 147 13.34 7.62 5.62
CA PRO A 147 12.05 8.27 5.45
C PRO A 147 12.13 9.63 4.75
N ALA A 148 13.19 10.41 5.00
CA ALA A 148 13.33 11.72 4.36
C ALA A 148 13.58 11.60 2.85
N ILE A 149 14.43 10.66 2.44
CA ILE A 149 14.72 10.38 1.04
C ILE A 149 13.48 9.80 0.36
N THR A 150 12.87 8.76 0.91
CA THR A 150 11.68 8.14 0.34
C THR A 150 10.48 9.09 0.24
N ASN A 151 10.32 10.03 1.18
CA ASN A 151 9.26 11.03 1.14
C ASN A 151 9.49 12.09 0.07
N SER A 152 10.75 12.46 -0.23
CA SER A 152 11.04 13.42 -1.30
C SER A 152 10.76 12.83 -2.68
N PHE A 153 11.19 11.62 -2.95
CA PHE A 153 10.84 10.87 -4.17
C PHE A 153 9.34 10.55 -4.22
N GLY A 154 8.73 10.22 -3.07
CA GLY A 154 7.32 9.97 -2.96
C GLY A 154 6.46 11.11 -3.50
N ARG A 155 6.78 12.36 -3.18
CA ARG A 155 6.04 13.54 -3.71
C ARG A 155 6.12 13.67 -5.23
N GLN A 156 7.28 13.41 -5.83
CA GLN A 156 7.42 13.45 -7.29
C GLN A 156 6.60 12.33 -7.95
N PHE A 157 6.57 11.14 -7.36
CA PHE A 157 5.77 10.03 -7.86
C PHE A 157 4.27 10.31 -7.73
N GLU A 158 3.83 10.94 -6.62
CA GLU A 158 2.43 11.34 -6.45
C GLU A 158 2.03 12.39 -7.51
N LEU A 159 2.84 13.44 -7.72
CA LEU A 159 2.56 14.46 -8.74
C LEU A 159 2.49 13.86 -10.14
N SER A 160 3.42 12.98 -10.51
CA SER A 160 3.40 12.35 -11.83
C SER A 160 2.25 11.34 -11.98
N ALA A 161 1.84 10.67 -10.90
CA ALA A 161 0.67 9.82 -10.91
C ALA A 161 -0.61 10.65 -11.07
N ASP A 162 -0.73 11.80 -10.39
CA ASP A 162 -1.86 12.70 -10.53
C ASP A 162 -1.98 13.24 -11.96
N GLU A 163 -0.87 13.70 -12.57
CA GLU A 163 -0.86 14.18 -13.96
C GLU A 163 -1.34 13.09 -14.93
N LEU A 164 -0.81 11.88 -14.79
CA LEU A 164 -1.18 10.75 -15.65
C LEU A 164 -2.62 10.28 -15.39
N ALA A 165 -3.08 10.31 -14.13
CA ALA A 165 -4.46 10.00 -13.77
C ALA A 165 -5.46 10.96 -14.43
N VAL A 166 -5.13 12.25 -14.53
CA VAL A 166 -5.95 13.23 -15.25
C VAL A 166 -6.08 12.87 -16.74
N GLU A 167 -5.01 12.40 -17.36
CA GLU A 167 -5.05 11.93 -18.76
C GLU A 167 -5.96 10.71 -18.93
N TYR A 168 -5.91 9.75 -17.98
CA TYR A 168 -6.78 8.57 -18.01
C TYR A 168 -8.24 8.94 -17.83
N ILE A 169 -8.55 9.86 -16.91
CA ILE A 169 -9.92 10.31 -16.66
C ILE A 169 -10.51 11.03 -17.88
N LYS A 170 -9.72 11.83 -18.60
CA LYS A 170 -10.19 12.53 -19.81
C LYS A 170 -10.65 11.59 -20.92
N LYS A 171 -10.14 10.38 -20.95
CA LYS A 171 -10.52 9.34 -21.93
C LYS A 171 -11.69 8.47 -21.46
N THR A 172 -11.96 8.44 -20.13
CA THR A 172 -12.96 7.61 -19.47
C THR A 172 -14.34 8.28 -19.44
#